data_b0859a59958ecaaae484d0bcd5568c12
#
_entry.id   b0859a59958ecaaae484d0bcd5568c12
#
_cell.length_a   1.000
_cell.length_b   1.000
_cell.length_c   1.000
_cell.angle_alpha   90.00
_cell.angle_beta   90.00
_cell.angle_gamma   90.00
#
_symmetry.space_group_name_H-M   'P 1'
#
loop_
_entity.id
_entity.type
_entity.pdbx_description
1 polymer ?
#
loop_
_entity_poly.entity_id
_entity_poly.type
_entity_poly.pdbx_seq_one_letter_code
_entity_poly.pdbx_strand_id
1 'polypeptide(L)'
;MKKKLLALSLALAFTSTSGILHAEGNISSGKEKAAACVSCHGENGNSLVSTFPKLAQQHASYLLKQLQAFKNGTRKNPMMSSIAMGLSDEDMIDIAAYYADQEVSANQLPVLDDDDEKPAATTGEKKTDAKDPVQALIAQGSDLYRNGDLTREVSACIACHGPFGEGNKPAAFPLLKSQHADYLIKTLTDFKTDERSNNPENMMHMIAKKMTDEEIKAVSYRISMMK
;
A
#
# COMPACT_ATOMS: atom_id res chain seq x y z
N MET A 1 14.85 57.27 -55.63
CA MET A 1 14.20 56.83 -54.38
C MET A 1 14.48 55.36 -54.17
N LYS A 2 15.46 55.00 -53.29
CA LYS A 2 15.86 53.62 -53.03
C LYS A 2 15.12 53.06 -51.84
N LYS A 3 14.21 52.08 -52.05
CA LYS A 3 13.53 51.35 -50.96
C LYS A 3 14.50 50.31 -50.36
N LYS A 4 14.84 50.49 -49.09
CA LYS A 4 15.57 49.50 -48.28
C LYS A 4 14.57 48.50 -47.74
N LEU A 5 14.65 47.25 -48.16
CA LEU A 5 13.95 46.11 -47.54
C LEU A 5 14.73 45.67 -46.29
N LEU A 6 14.09 45.83 -45.15
CA LEU A 6 14.59 45.25 -43.91
C LEU A 6 14.13 43.80 -43.86
N ALA A 7 15.05 42.87 -43.90
CA ALA A 7 14.78 41.46 -43.64
C ALA A 7 14.79 41.22 -42.12
N LEU A 8 13.63 40.90 -41.59
CA LEU A 8 13.46 40.54 -40.16
C LEU A 8 13.71 39.04 -40.00
N SER A 9 14.89 38.69 -39.51
CA SER A 9 15.25 37.32 -39.20
C SER A 9 14.60 36.89 -37.89
N LEU A 10 13.55 36.05 -37.95
CA LEU A 10 12.89 35.46 -36.80
C LEU A 10 13.73 34.25 -36.33
N ALA A 11 14.55 34.44 -35.29
CA ALA A 11 15.24 33.35 -34.64
C ALA A 11 14.26 32.56 -33.76
N LEU A 12 13.86 31.37 -34.21
CA LEU A 12 13.11 30.42 -33.41
C LEU A 12 14.03 29.85 -32.32
N ALA A 13 13.92 30.35 -31.11
CA ALA A 13 14.58 29.75 -29.94
C ALA A 13 13.81 28.44 -29.61
N PHE A 14 14.38 27.30 -29.97
CA PHE A 14 13.96 26.00 -29.41
C PHE A 14 14.31 25.98 -27.94
N THR A 15 13.37 26.30 -27.06
CA THR A 15 13.48 25.99 -25.62
C THR A 15 13.32 24.49 -25.49
N SER A 16 14.44 23.80 -25.31
CA SER A 16 14.47 22.40 -24.86
C SER A 16 13.87 22.36 -23.47
N THR A 17 12.58 22.05 -23.36
CA THR A 17 11.99 21.64 -22.10
C THR A 17 12.64 20.31 -21.73
N SER A 18 13.64 20.33 -20.85
CA SER A 18 14.13 19.15 -20.17
C SER A 18 12.97 18.62 -19.33
N GLY A 19 12.11 17.81 -19.97
CA GLY A 19 11.15 16.98 -19.26
C GLY A 19 11.95 16.14 -18.28
N ILE A 20 11.65 16.19 -17.01
CA ILE A 20 12.12 15.22 -16.03
C ILE A 20 11.51 13.90 -16.50
N LEU A 21 12.27 13.15 -17.31
CA LEU A 21 12.02 11.75 -17.58
C LEU A 21 12.18 11.05 -16.22
N HIS A 22 11.08 10.81 -15.53
CA HIS A 22 11.06 9.72 -14.57
C HIS A 22 11.41 8.48 -15.39
N ALA A 23 12.62 7.97 -15.21
CA ALA A 23 13.03 6.73 -15.85
C ALA A 23 12.00 5.66 -15.47
N GLU A 24 11.21 5.22 -16.45
CA GLU A 24 10.41 4.03 -16.29
C GLU A 24 11.40 2.90 -16.04
N GLY A 25 11.29 2.20 -14.89
CA GLY A 25 12.21 1.12 -14.55
C GLY A 25 12.15 -0.02 -15.57
N ASN A 26 13.24 -0.72 -15.73
CA ASN A 26 13.34 -1.86 -16.62
C ASN A 26 12.79 -3.12 -15.93
N ILE A 27 11.64 -3.62 -16.39
CA ILE A 27 10.96 -4.79 -15.83
C ILE A 27 11.85 -6.04 -15.89
N SER A 28 12.59 -6.26 -16.98
CA SER A 28 13.47 -7.43 -17.12
C SER A 28 14.64 -7.39 -16.14
N SER A 29 15.32 -6.25 -16.03
CA SER A 29 16.36 -6.03 -15.02
C SER A 29 15.80 -6.16 -13.61
N GLY A 30 14.60 -5.62 -13.39
CA GLY A 30 13.90 -5.71 -12.10
C GLY A 30 13.63 -7.14 -11.68
N LYS A 31 13.24 -8.02 -12.62
CA LYS A 31 13.06 -9.45 -12.37
C LYS A 31 14.34 -10.12 -11.88
N GLU A 32 15.46 -9.85 -12.54
CA GLU A 32 16.76 -10.40 -12.15
C GLU A 32 17.20 -9.89 -10.77
N LYS A 33 17.06 -8.59 -10.54
CA LYS A 33 17.43 -7.94 -9.28
C LYS A 33 16.52 -8.35 -8.12
N ALA A 34 15.26 -8.70 -8.39
CA ALA A 34 14.29 -9.16 -7.39
C ALA A 34 14.57 -10.58 -6.87
N ALA A 35 15.57 -11.32 -7.39
CA ALA A 35 15.88 -12.69 -6.98
C ALA A 35 16.05 -12.82 -5.45
N ALA A 36 16.67 -11.84 -4.79
CA ALA A 36 16.83 -11.80 -3.34
C ALA A 36 15.52 -11.58 -2.55
N CYS A 37 14.47 -11.08 -3.21
CA CYS A 37 13.18 -10.76 -2.59
C CYS A 37 12.22 -11.96 -2.59
N VAL A 38 12.45 -12.93 -3.50
CA VAL A 38 11.57 -14.08 -3.79
C VAL A 38 11.30 -14.94 -2.56
N SER A 39 12.32 -15.17 -1.73
CA SER A 39 12.22 -16.05 -0.55
C SER A 39 11.14 -15.63 0.46
N CYS A 40 10.87 -14.32 0.55
CA CYS A 40 9.88 -13.76 1.47
C CYS A 40 8.62 -13.29 0.72
N HIS A 41 8.78 -12.64 -0.43
CA HIS A 41 7.68 -11.99 -1.14
C HIS A 41 7.08 -12.84 -2.27
N GLY A 42 7.62 -14.04 -2.53
CA GLY A 42 7.20 -14.90 -3.65
C GLY A 42 7.77 -14.45 -5.00
N GLU A 43 7.85 -15.36 -5.96
CA GLU A 43 8.49 -15.12 -7.25
C GLU A 43 7.90 -13.91 -7.99
N ASN A 44 6.56 -13.81 -8.01
CA ASN A 44 5.84 -12.71 -8.66
C ASN A 44 5.32 -11.67 -7.64
N GLY A 45 5.91 -11.60 -6.45
CA GLY A 45 5.46 -10.68 -5.41
C GLY A 45 4.17 -11.11 -4.72
N ASN A 46 3.73 -12.35 -4.87
CA ASN A 46 2.60 -12.94 -4.16
C ASN A 46 3.12 -13.85 -3.04
N SER A 47 3.46 -13.26 -1.89
CA SER A 47 3.95 -14.02 -0.75
C SER A 47 2.93 -15.05 -0.28
N LEU A 48 3.43 -16.22 0.16
CA LEU A 48 2.60 -17.28 0.77
C LEU A 48 2.49 -17.12 2.29
N VAL A 49 3.35 -16.30 2.89
CA VAL A 49 3.38 -16.05 4.33
C VAL A 49 2.69 -14.73 4.62
N SER A 50 1.65 -14.78 5.43
CA SER A 50 0.74 -13.65 5.68
C SER A 50 1.39 -12.43 6.35
N THR A 51 2.52 -12.61 7.04
CA THR A 51 3.28 -11.52 7.64
C THR A 51 4.20 -10.78 6.67
N PHE A 52 4.52 -11.37 5.51
CA PHE A 52 5.26 -10.71 4.45
C PHE A 52 4.28 -10.11 3.43
N PRO A 53 4.39 -8.82 3.08
CA PRO A 53 3.45 -8.20 2.17
C PRO A 53 3.54 -8.76 0.75
N LYS A 54 2.40 -8.84 0.09
CA LYS A 54 2.37 -8.96 -1.37
C LYS A 54 2.89 -7.66 -1.99
N LEU A 55 3.76 -7.79 -2.98
CA LEU A 55 4.33 -6.69 -3.76
C LEU A 55 3.72 -6.59 -5.15
N ALA A 56 3.10 -7.69 -5.63
CA ALA A 56 2.45 -7.76 -6.92
C ALA A 56 1.41 -6.66 -7.10
N GLN A 57 1.39 -6.04 -8.28
CA GLN A 57 0.48 -4.97 -8.68
C GLN A 57 0.57 -3.68 -7.84
N GLN A 58 1.49 -3.62 -6.88
CA GLN A 58 1.68 -2.42 -6.08
C GLN A 58 2.27 -1.30 -6.93
N HIS A 59 1.87 -0.07 -6.70
CA HIS A 59 2.36 1.09 -7.45
C HIS A 59 3.88 1.21 -7.36
N ALA A 60 4.56 1.31 -8.50
CA ALA A 60 6.02 1.46 -8.55
C ALA A 60 6.50 2.66 -7.73
N SER A 61 5.77 3.80 -7.79
CA SER A 61 6.07 4.98 -6.99
C SER A 61 6.02 4.73 -5.48
N TYR A 62 5.07 3.89 -5.03
CA TYR A 62 4.99 3.50 -3.62
C TYR A 62 6.11 2.53 -3.23
N LEU A 63 6.37 1.50 -4.05
CA LEU A 63 7.45 0.54 -3.79
C LEU A 63 8.80 1.23 -3.70
N LEU A 64 9.12 2.10 -4.68
CA LEU A 64 10.34 2.90 -4.68
C LEU A 64 10.48 3.72 -3.40
N LYS A 65 9.42 4.45 -3.03
CA LYS A 65 9.38 5.24 -1.79
C LYS A 65 9.62 4.39 -0.55
N GLN A 66 9.08 3.16 -0.50
CA GLN A 66 9.28 2.28 0.66
C GLN A 66 10.71 1.72 0.70
N LEU A 67 11.30 1.30 -0.43
CA LEU A 67 12.68 0.85 -0.48
C LEU A 67 13.64 1.96 -0.04
N GLN A 68 13.44 3.18 -0.54
CA GLN A 68 14.19 4.37 -0.11
C GLN A 68 14.03 4.64 1.40
N ALA A 69 12.81 4.50 1.92
CA ALA A 69 12.52 4.73 3.33
C ALA A 69 13.20 3.68 4.24
N PHE A 70 13.30 2.42 3.80
CA PHE A 70 14.09 1.40 4.50
C PHE A 70 15.59 1.68 4.43
N LYS A 71 16.09 2.11 3.25
CA LYS A 71 17.50 2.43 3.04
C LYS A 71 17.96 3.61 3.88
N ASN A 72 17.17 4.67 3.98
CA ASN A 72 17.51 5.88 4.74
C ASN A 72 17.05 5.84 6.22
N GLY A 73 16.40 4.74 6.66
CA GLY A 73 15.98 4.52 8.04
C GLY A 73 14.71 5.27 8.47
N THR A 74 14.02 5.97 7.58
CA THR A 74 12.73 6.63 7.89
C THR A 74 11.58 5.64 8.03
N ARG A 75 11.72 4.42 7.48
CA ARG A 75 10.92 3.26 7.80
C ARG A 75 11.78 2.19 8.45
N LYS A 76 11.43 1.79 9.67
CA LYS A 76 12.22 0.84 10.47
C LYS A 76 11.75 -0.59 10.24
N ASN A 77 12.63 -1.43 9.77
CA ASN A 77 12.49 -2.89 9.77
C ASN A 77 13.90 -3.46 9.57
N PRO A 78 14.50 -4.15 10.56
CA PRO A 78 15.89 -4.58 10.49
C PRO A 78 16.22 -5.42 9.25
N MET A 79 15.31 -6.33 8.86
CA MET A 79 15.47 -7.19 7.69
C MET A 79 15.45 -6.37 6.38
N MET A 80 14.38 -5.57 6.20
CA MET A 80 14.22 -4.78 4.98
C MET A 80 15.25 -3.67 4.87
N SER A 81 15.67 -3.06 5.97
CA SER A 81 16.73 -2.04 5.96
C SER A 81 18.07 -2.65 5.52
N SER A 82 18.40 -3.85 6.01
CA SER A 82 19.62 -4.55 5.59
C SER A 82 19.62 -4.85 4.08
N ILE A 83 18.50 -5.32 3.55
CA ILE A 83 18.34 -5.60 2.11
C ILE A 83 18.42 -4.30 1.30
N ALA A 84 17.68 -3.26 1.70
CA ALA A 84 17.60 -2.00 0.96
C ALA A 84 18.92 -1.24 0.92
N MET A 85 19.76 -1.35 1.94
CA MET A 85 21.10 -0.74 1.94
C MET A 85 22.00 -1.24 0.81
N GLY A 86 21.82 -2.47 0.36
CA GLY A 86 22.58 -3.06 -0.75
C GLY A 86 22.10 -2.66 -2.15
N LEU A 87 20.96 -1.98 -2.28
CA LEU A 87 20.36 -1.61 -3.56
C LEU A 87 20.85 -0.23 -4.02
N SER A 88 21.17 -0.08 -5.29
CA SER A 88 21.30 1.23 -5.93
C SER A 88 19.94 1.86 -6.18
N ASP A 89 19.90 3.15 -6.52
CA ASP A 89 18.63 3.82 -6.86
C ASP A 89 18.02 3.23 -8.14
N GLU A 90 18.85 2.84 -9.11
CA GLU A 90 18.40 2.15 -10.32
C GLU A 90 17.83 0.77 -10.00
N ASP A 91 18.46 -0.01 -9.11
CA ASP A 91 17.91 -1.31 -8.67
C ASP A 91 16.53 -1.17 -8.06
N MET A 92 16.36 -0.16 -7.20
CA MET A 92 15.06 0.10 -6.56
C MET A 92 13.98 0.49 -7.57
N ILE A 93 14.33 1.27 -8.60
CA ILE A 93 13.41 1.67 -9.67
C ILE A 93 12.98 0.45 -10.48
N ASP A 94 13.94 -0.39 -10.90
CA ASP A 94 13.70 -1.58 -11.71
C ASP A 94 12.88 -2.63 -10.95
N ILE A 95 13.25 -2.92 -9.70
CA ILE A 95 12.50 -3.84 -8.82
C ILE A 95 11.05 -3.35 -8.62
N ALA A 96 10.87 -2.04 -8.40
CA ALA A 96 9.55 -1.46 -8.24
C ALA A 96 8.71 -1.59 -9.53
N ALA A 97 9.31 -1.38 -10.70
CA ALA A 97 8.66 -1.58 -12.00
C ALA A 97 8.26 -3.05 -12.21
N TYR A 98 9.15 -3.99 -11.89
CA TYR A 98 8.87 -5.41 -12.02
C TYR A 98 7.65 -5.85 -11.20
N TYR A 99 7.61 -5.53 -9.90
CA TYR A 99 6.49 -5.93 -9.07
C TYR A 99 5.19 -5.18 -9.39
N ALA A 100 5.27 -3.95 -9.87
CA ALA A 100 4.10 -3.20 -10.31
C ALA A 100 3.42 -3.80 -11.55
N ASP A 101 4.19 -4.53 -12.38
CA ASP A 101 3.71 -5.23 -13.58
C ASP A 101 3.12 -6.61 -13.28
N GLN A 102 3.29 -7.13 -12.05
CA GLN A 102 2.75 -8.42 -11.66
C GLN A 102 1.27 -8.32 -11.27
N GLU A 103 0.55 -9.42 -11.39
CA GLU A 103 -0.84 -9.53 -10.96
C GLU A 103 -0.95 -10.01 -9.51
N VAL A 104 -1.73 -9.29 -8.68
CA VAL A 104 -1.93 -9.69 -7.29
C VAL A 104 -2.93 -10.84 -7.19
N SER A 105 -2.54 -11.90 -6.49
CA SER A 105 -3.42 -13.06 -6.23
C SER A 105 -4.46 -12.75 -5.16
N ALA A 106 -5.68 -13.29 -5.33
CA ALA A 106 -6.71 -13.21 -4.30
C ALA A 106 -6.31 -14.00 -3.04
N ASN A 107 -6.79 -13.56 -1.89
CA ASN A 107 -6.66 -14.32 -0.64
C ASN A 107 -7.84 -15.27 -0.44
N GLN A 108 -7.63 -16.29 0.39
CA GLN A 108 -8.70 -17.07 0.99
C GLN A 108 -9.34 -16.28 2.14
N LEU A 109 -10.54 -16.70 2.58
CA LEU A 109 -11.19 -16.12 3.75
C LEU A 109 -10.24 -16.25 4.96
N PRO A 110 -10.07 -15.18 5.74
CA PRO A 110 -9.35 -15.25 7.00
C PRO A 110 -10.01 -16.25 7.94
N VAL A 111 -9.21 -16.93 8.73
CA VAL A 111 -9.68 -17.81 9.82
C VAL A 111 -9.53 -17.03 11.12
N LEU A 112 -10.52 -17.10 12.00
CA LEU A 112 -10.39 -16.56 13.35
C LEU A 112 -9.53 -17.54 14.17
N ASP A 113 -8.60 -16.99 14.95
CA ASP A 113 -7.88 -17.77 15.94
C ASP A 113 -8.84 -18.12 17.10
N ASP A 114 -8.63 -19.29 17.75
CA ASP A 114 -9.50 -19.79 18.83
C ASP A 114 -9.63 -18.78 20.01
N ASP A 115 -8.67 -17.88 20.19
CA ASP A 115 -8.69 -16.83 21.20
C ASP A 115 -9.69 -15.70 20.89
N ASP A 116 -10.18 -15.60 19.64
CA ASP A 116 -11.15 -14.61 19.19
C ASP A 116 -12.61 -15.06 19.42
N GLU A 117 -12.84 -16.33 19.80
CA GLU A 117 -14.17 -16.87 20.13
C GLU A 117 -14.64 -16.55 21.56
N LYS A 118 -14.11 -15.51 22.23
CA LYS A 118 -14.62 -15.12 23.54
C LYS A 118 -15.96 -14.40 23.36
N PRO A 119 -17.09 -15.06 23.69
CA PRO A 119 -18.40 -14.40 23.58
C PRO A 119 -18.47 -13.30 24.63
N ALA A 120 -18.85 -12.12 24.20
CA ALA A 120 -19.42 -11.15 25.14
C ALA A 120 -20.56 -11.85 25.88
N ALA A 121 -20.38 -12.06 27.19
CA ALA A 121 -21.35 -12.70 28.05
C ALA A 121 -22.63 -11.86 28.04
N THR A 122 -23.59 -12.27 27.24
CA THR A 122 -25.00 -11.86 27.37
C THR A 122 -25.88 -13.10 27.44
N THR A 123 -26.51 -13.21 28.56
CA THR A 123 -27.52 -14.19 28.95
C THR A 123 -28.49 -14.57 27.85
N GLY A 124 -28.56 -15.87 27.60
CA GLY A 124 -29.71 -16.65 27.17
C GLY A 124 -30.66 -16.02 26.16
N GLU A 125 -30.36 -16.20 24.85
CA GLU A 125 -31.42 -16.34 23.85
C GLU A 125 -30.97 -17.23 22.69
N LYS A 126 -31.91 -17.98 22.16
CA LYS A 126 -31.90 -19.00 21.12
C LYS A 126 -30.91 -18.74 19.97
N LYS A 127 -30.12 -19.76 19.63
CA LYS A 127 -29.42 -19.88 18.34
C LYS A 127 -30.43 -19.81 17.19
N THR A 128 -30.55 -18.64 16.60
CA THR A 128 -31.15 -18.41 15.29
C THR A 128 -30.19 -17.56 14.49
N ASP A 129 -29.63 -18.11 13.41
CA ASP A 129 -28.85 -17.42 12.36
C ASP A 129 -27.64 -16.61 12.85
N ALA A 130 -26.72 -17.24 13.57
CA ALA A 130 -25.43 -16.62 13.84
C ALA A 130 -24.69 -16.47 12.49
N LYS A 131 -24.64 -15.22 11.97
CA LYS A 131 -23.74 -14.86 10.87
C LYS A 131 -22.34 -15.35 11.25
N ASP A 132 -21.66 -16.01 10.32
CA ASP A 132 -20.25 -16.39 10.47
C ASP A 132 -19.48 -15.19 11.06
N PRO A 133 -18.78 -15.33 12.20
CA PRO A 133 -18.08 -14.22 12.86
C PRO A 133 -17.11 -13.48 11.92
N VAL A 134 -16.46 -14.21 11.01
CA VAL A 134 -15.59 -13.63 9.97
C VAL A 134 -16.38 -12.70 9.04
N GLN A 135 -17.57 -13.12 8.62
CA GLN A 135 -18.43 -12.31 7.76
C GLN A 135 -18.94 -11.04 8.49
N ALA A 136 -19.19 -11.14 9.79
CA ALA A 136 -19.56 -9.98 10.61
C ALA A 136 -18.41 -8.96 10.69
N LEU A 137 -17.18 -9.41 10.93
CA LEU A 137 -16.00 -8.54 10.92
C LEU A 137 -15.75 -7.91 9.54
N ILE A 138 -15.89 -8.66 8.46
CA ILE A 138 -15.75 -8.14 7.09
C ILE A 138 -16.82 -7.07 6.82
N ALA A 139 -18.06 -7.25 7.29
CA ALA A 139 -19.12 -6.28 7.15
C ALA A 139 -18.82 -4.98 7.92
N GLN A 140 -18.37 -5.10 9.17
CA GLN A 140 -17.90 -3.96 9.99
C GLN A 140 -16.75 -3.23 9.30
N GLY A 141 -15.74 -3.96 8.85
CA GLY A 141 -14.61 -3.39 8.11
C GLY A 141 -15.04 -2.72 6.81
N SER A 142 -16.07 -3.23 6.13
CA SER A 142 -16.62 -2.62 4.92
C SER A 142 -17.30 -1.28 5.20
N ASP A 143 -18.00 -1.17 6.32
CA ASP A 143 -18.63 0.07 6.75
C ASP A 143 -17.56 1.12 7.09
N LEU A 144 -16.59 0.76 7.94
CA LEU A 144 -15.49 1.64 8.32
C LEU A 144 -14.66 2.09 7.11
N TYR A 145 -14.37 1.18 6.17
CA TYR A 145 -13.61 1.50 4.97
C TYR A 145 -14.29 2.59 4.13
N ARG A 146 -15.61 2.51 3.98
CA ARG A 146 -16.40 3.41 3.13
C ARG A 146 -16.81 4.70 3.81
N ASN A 147 -17.19 4.63 5.08
CA ASN A 147 -17.84 5.71 5.80
C ASN A 147 -16.94 6.36 6.87
N GLY A 148 -15.89 5.64 7.33
CA GLY A 148 -15.14 6.07 8.50
C GLY A 148 -15.98 6.04 9.78
N ASP A 149 -15.55 6.81 10.76
CA ASP A 149 -16.33 7.06 11.99
C ASP A 149 -16.27 8.56 12.31
N LEU A 150 -17.36 9.26 12.09
CA LEU A 150 -17.44 10.71 12.32
C LEU A 150 -17.38 11.07 13.81
N THR A 151 -17.82 10.19 14.70
CA THR A 151 -17.82 10.45 16.14
C THR A 151 -16.40 10.49 16.69
N ARG A 152 -15.53 9.61 16.19
CA ARG A 152 -14.12 9.52 16.57
C ARG A 152 -13.20 10.16 15.54
N GLU A 153 -13.76 10.78 14.52
CA GLU A 153 -13.03 11.44 13.42
C GLU A 153 -12.06 10.46 12.70
N VAL A 154 -12.45 9.20 12.55
CA VAL A 154 -11.71 8.25 11.70
C VAL A 154 -12.11 8.49 10.25
N SER A 155 -11.19 8.96 9.45
CA SER A 155 -11.43 9.22 8.02
C SER A 155 -11.72 7.92 7.27
N ALA A 156 -12.67 7.97 6.32
CA ALA A 156 -12.95 6.86 5.43
C ALA A 156 -11.74 6.51 4.56
N CYS A 157 -11.34 5.25 4.53
CA CYS A 157 -10.17 4.77 3.78
C CYS A 157 -10.32 4.98 2.27
N ILE A 158 -11.57 4.87 1.78
CA ILE A 158 -11.94 5.06 0.37
C ILE A 158 -11.51 6.42 -0.19
N ALA A 159 -11.41 7.46 0.64
CA ALA A 159 -11.07 8.81 0.20
C ALA A 159 -9.66 8.91 -0.42
N CYS A 160 -8.72 8.10 0.07
CA CYS A 160 -7.33 8.09 -0.40
C CYS A 160 -6.97 6.80 -1.15
N HIS A 161 -7.53 5.65 -0.71
CA HIS A 161 -7.20 4.34 -1.26
C HIS A 161 -8.16 3.85 -2.34
N GLY A 162 -9.19 4.63 -2.68
CA GLY A 162 -10.18 4.30 -3.71
C GLY A 162 -11.22 3.28 -3.26
N PRO A 163 -12.33 3.13 -4.03
CA PRO A 163 -13.47 2.29 -3.66
C PRO A 163 -13.16 0.78 -3.66
N PHE A 164 -12.14 0.36 -4.40
CA PHE A 164 -11.71 -1.03 -4.52
C PHE A 164 -10.33 -1.28 -3.91
N GLY A 165 -9.78 -0.32 -3.18
CA GLY A 165 -8.44 -0.43 -2.61
C GLY A 165 -7.32 -0.30 -3.64
N GLU A 166 -7.60 0.32 -4.78
CA GLU A 166 -6.67 0.50 -5.89
C GLU A 166 -5.56 1.53 -5.62
N GLY A 167 -5.75 2.38 -4.62
CA GLY A 167 -4.80 3.43 -4.28
C GLY A 167 -4.77 4.59 -5.28
N ASN A 168 -3.71 5.39 -5.22
CA ASN A 168 -3.49 6.53 -6.11
C ASN A 168 -2.00 6.60 -6.48
N LYS A 169 -1.67 6.27 -7.75
CA LYS A 169 -0.29 6.24 -8.25
C LYS A 169 0.44 7.57 -8.14
N PRO A 170 -0.14 8.71 -8.59
CA PRO A 170 0.51 10.01 -8.50
C PRO A 170 0.80 10.47 -7.06
N ALA A 171 -0.11 10.17 -6.13
CA ALA A 171 0.05 10.52 -4.72
C ALA A 171 0.90 9.50 -3.93
N ALA A 172 1.31 8.40 -4.58
CA ALA A 172 1.96 7.25 -3.93
C ALA A 172 1.15 6.68 -2.76
N PHE A 173 -0.18 6.75 -2.84
CA PHE A 173 -1.05 6.01 -1.92
C PHE A 173 -1.13 4.56 -2.39
N PRO A 174 -0.84 3.60 -1.51
CA PRO A 174 -0.69 2.21 -1.93
C PRO A 174 -1.99 1.56 -2.37
N LEU A 175 -1.86 0.62 -3.31
CA LEU A 175 -2.84 -0.42 -3.55
C LEU A 175 -2.95 -1.28 -2.28
N LEU A 176 -4.19 -1.50 -1.83
CA LEU A 176 -4.49 -2.27 -0.62
C LEU A 176 -5.18 -3.60 -0.92
N LYS A 177 -5.94 -3.68 -2.03
CA LYS A 177 -6.74 -4.86 -2.38
C LYS A 177 -5.89 -6.13 -2.38
N SER A 178 -6.49 -7.21 -1.92
CA SER A 178 -5.85 -8.54 -1.83
C SER A 178 -4.55 -8.59 -1.04
N GLN A 179 -4.22 -7.56 -0.24
CA GLN A 179 -3.08 -7.63 0.69
C GLN A 179 -3.43 -8.57 1.86
N HIS A 180 -2.44 -9.20 2.46
CA HIS A 180 -2.63 -10.07 3.61
C HIS A 180 -3.19 -9.33 4.82
N ALA A 181 -4.18 -9.93 5.49
CA ALA A 181 -4.81 -9.34 6.66
C ALA A 181 -3.81 -9.10 7.81
N ASP A 182 -2.95 -10.08 8.12
CA ASP A 182 -1.96 -9.97 9.20
C ASP A 182 -0.96 -8.84 8.95
N TYR A 183 -0.50 -8.70 7.70
CA TYR A 183 0.37 -7.59 7.34
C TYR A 183 -0.35 -6.23 7.48
N LEU A 184 -1.63 -6.15 7.13
CA LEU A 184 -2.42 -4.93 7.27
C LEU A 184 -2.65 -4.58 8.74
N ILE A 185 -3.00 -5.58 9.58
CA ILE A 185 -3.17 -5.42 11.03
C ILE A 185 -1.88 -4.87 11.63
N LYS A 186 -0.75 -5.55 11.38
CA LYS A 186 0.55 -5.07 11.87
C LYS A 186 0.83 -3.65 11.39
N THR A 187 0.63 -3.36 10.12
CA THR A 187 0.94 -2.05 9.53
C THR A 187 0.08 -0.92 10.11
N LEU A 188 -1.22 -1.16 10.31
CA LEU A 188 -2.11 -0.18 10.94
C LEU A 188 -1.78 0.01 12.42
N THR A 189 -1.41 -1.07 13.13
CA THR A 189 -0.92 -0.99 14.50
C THR A 189 0.38 -0.19 14.59
N ASP A 190 1.34 -0.42 13.70
CA ASP A 190 2.58 0.34 13.63
C ASP A 190 2.32 1.84 13.39
N PHE A 191 1.34 2.18 12.55
CA PHE A 191 0.90 3.58 12.38
C PHE A 191 0.20 4.11 13.63
N LYS A 192 -0.64 3.31 14.30
CA LYS A 192 -1.34 3.69 15.53
C LYS A 192 -0.38 4.03 16.65
N THR A 193 0.69 3.27 16.80
CA THR A 193 1.72 3.43 17.83
C THR A 193 2.87 4.37 17.46
N ASP A 194 2.82 4.96 16.26
CA ASP A 194 3.87 5.81 15.68
C ASP A 194 5.22 5.09 15.44
N GLU A 195 5.23 3.77 15.48
CA GLU A 195 6.40 2.97 15.06
C GLU A 195 6.66 3.11 13.55
N ARG A 196 5.62 3.40 12.79
CA ARG A 196 5.67 3.72 11.38
C ARG A 196 5.12 5.12 11.13
N SER A 197 5.99 6.04 10.68
CA SER A 197 5.63 7.45 10.42
C SER A 197 6.12 7.96 9.06
N ASN A 198 6.57 7.05 8.17
CA ASN A 198 7.14 7.38 6.86
C ASN A 198 6.10 7.77 5.80
N ASN A 199 5.13 8.58 6.16
CA ASN A 199 4.07 9.06 5.28
C ASN A 199 3.91 10.58 5.42
N PRO A 200 3.37 11.28 4.37
CA PRO A 200 3.26 12.73 4.40
C PRO A 200 2.48 13.19 5.63
N GLU A 201 3.03 14.16 6.36
CA GLU A 201 2.40 14.81 7.50
C GLU A 201 1.88 13.83 8.57
N ASN A 202 2.46 12.63 8.63
CA ASN A 202 2.05 11.54 9.51
C ASN A 202 0.55 11.18 9.42
N MET A 203 -0.02 11.33 8.23
CA MET A 203 -1.47 11.20 7.96
C MET A 203 -2.02 9.86 8.46
N MET A 204 -1.33 8.73 8.16
CA MET A 204 -1.82 7.42 8.57
C MET A 204 -1.81 7.23 10.10
N HIS A 205 -0.85 7.81 10.81
CA HIS A 205 -0.89 7.85 12.28
C HIS A 205 -2.11 8.62 12.79
N MET A 206 -2.38 9.80 12.20
CA MET A 206 -3.53 10.62 12.61
C MET A 206 -4.88 9.91 12.44
N ILE A 207 -4.96 8.96 11.51
CA ILE A 207 -6.14 8.12 11.29
C ILE A 207 -6.10 6.91 12.23
N ALA A 208 -5.03 6.12 12.18
CA ALA A 208 -4.94 4.84 12.86
C ALA A 208 -4.97 4.95 14.39
N LYS A 209 -4.42 6.03 14.98
CA LYS A 209 -4.45 6.25 16.45
C LYS A 209 -5.86 6.37 17.03
N LYS A 210 -6.85 6.69 16.21
CA LYS A 210 -8.25 6.82 16.60
C LYS A 210 -9.03 5.50 16.46
N MET A 211 -8.46 4.50 15.81
CA MET A 211 -9.06 3.20 15.59
C MET A 211 -8.86 2.28 16.80
N THR A 212 -9.86 1.44 17.10
CA THR A 212 -9.70 0.32 18.03
C THR A 212 -8.94 -0.84 17.35
N ASP A 213 -8.43 -1.79 18.14
CA ASP A 213 -7.73 -2.95 17.57
C ASP A 213 -8.71 -3.86 16.81
N GLU A 214 -9.96 -3.95 17.29
CA GLU A 214 -11.04 -4.66 16.59
C GLU A 214 -11.35 -4.03 15.23
N GLU A 215 -11.39 -2.71 15.12
CA GLU A 215 -11.60 -2.01 13.85
C GLU A 215 -10.42 -2.18 12.90
N ILE A 216 -9.19 -2.16 13.42
CA ILE A 216 -8.00 -2.47 12.64
C ILE A 216 -8.11 -3.88 12.07
N LYS A 217 -8.52 -4.86 12.87
CA LYS A 217 -8.77 -6.24 12.44
C LYS A 217 -9.87 -6.30 11.38
N ALA A 218 -11.02 -5.70 11.66
CA ALA A 218 -12.18 -5.70 10.77
C ALA A 218 -11.87 -5.09 9.40
N VAL A 219 -11.25 -3.91 9.36
CA VAL A 219 -10.91 -3.26 8.09
C VAL A 219 -9.82 -4.02 7.33
N SER A 220 -8.87 -4.65 8.02
CA SER A 220 -7.83 -5.47 7.42
C SER A 220 -8.41 -6.72 6.77
N TYR A 221 -9.37 -7.39 7.42
CA TYR A 221 -10.12 -8.52 6.84
C TYR A 221 -10.90 -8.09 5.60
N ARG A 222 -11.60 -6.95 5.67
CA ARG A 222 -12.30 -6.41 4.49
C ARG A 222 -11.34 -6.16 3.33
N ILE A 223 -10.23 -5.48 3.56
CA ILE A 223 -9.26 -5.12 2.52
C ILE A 223 -8.64 -6.36 1.90
N SER A 224 -8.30 -7.37 2.71
CA SER A 224 -7.71 -8.62 2.22
C SER A 224 -8.61 -9.37 1.23
N MET A 225 -9.92 -9.16 1.32
CA MET A 225 -10.94 -9.79 0.46
C MET A 225 -11.37 -8.94 -0.74
N MET A 226 -10.84 -7.72 -0.89
CA MET A 226 -11.08 -6.89 -2.08
C MET A 226 -10.37 -7.51 -3.30
N LYS A 227 -11.03 -7.45 -4.46
CA LYS A 227 -10.53 -7.98 -5.74
C LYS A 227 -10.36 -6.85 -6.77
#